data_6497afd9abc9a99803e7b7a557c16724
#
_entry.id   6497afd9abc9a99803e7b7a557c16724
#
_cell.length_a   1.000
_cell.length_b   1.000
_cell.length_c   1.000
_cell.angle_alpha   90.00
_cell.angle_beta   90.00
_cell.angle_gamma   90.00
#
_symmetry.space_group_name_H-M   'P 1'
#
loop_
_entity.id
_entity.type
_entity.pdbx_description
1 polymer ?
#
loop_
_entity_poly.entity_id
_entity_poly.type
_entity_poly.pdbx_seq_one_letter_code
_entity_poly.pdbx_strand_id
1 'polypeptide(L)'
;MVLTTTTYTQLDIAPTIARILDIHIPDHDGKEILEVMHYAEGKNIEQILLVIIDGIGVTLYTKLGSTIHDLKKLSRDGLFFECKSLPPRITTPNIGTILTGYTPEHHLLYKVADVFYTPIRSVLEIASENGIKSGIIIETMGARSMLNRVDVAIGVENTRGIVDYDRRITDLALKAFKLENVTLMAIHLRAIDNCLHHYAESWEDVMYSATTIDGNIKRLIDNLSKSTLLLITSDHPVHVPKWAYVDNDSINVPLIVYYKYGHKNSTENLDQTVSTKA
;
A
#
# COMPACT_ATOMS: atom_id res chain seq x y z
N MET A 1 15.09 -12.11 -28.61
CA MET A 1 15.21 -11.01 -27.65
C MET A 1 14.70 -11.54 -26.33
N VAL A 2 15.59 -11.93 -25.41
CA VAL A 2 15.20 -12.43 -24.08
C VAL A 2 14.75 -11.20 -23.31
N LEU A 3 13.45 -11.07 -23.07
CA LEU A 3 12.94 -10.10 -22.11
C LEU A 3 13.44 -10.54 -20.73
N THR A 4 14.46 -9.91 -20.21
CA THR A 4 14.84 -10.04 -18.80
C THR A 4 13.67 -9.41 -18.02
N THR A 5 12.79 -10.25 -17.49
CA THR A 5 11.77 -9.79 -16.55
C THR A 5 12.48 -9.26 -15.32
N THR A 6 12.50 -7.96 -15.17
CA THR A 6 13.03 -7.31 -13.96
C THR A 6 12.24 -7.82 -12.78
N THR A 7 12.89 -8.51 -11.85
CA THR A 7 12.22 -8.99 -10.63
C THR A 7 12.31 -7.87 -9.59
N TYR A 8 11.19 -7.31 -9.21
CA TYR A 8 11.08 -6.35 -8.11
C TYR A 8 10.89 -7.04 -6.77
N THR A 9 11.24 -6.33 -5.72
CA THR A 9 11.13 -6.78 -4.33
C THR A 9 10.44 -5.70 -3.50
N GLN A 10 10.09 -6.01 -2.28
CA GLN A 10 9.54 -5.01 -1.34
C GLN A 10 10.52 -3.88 -1.02
N LEU A 11 11.83 -4.10 -1.15
CA LEU A 11 12.88 -3.09 -1.00
C LEU A 11 12.70 -1.89 -1.93
N ASP A 12 12.11 -2.12 -3.10
CA ASP A 12 12.05 -1.15 -4.19
C ASP A 12 10.92 -0.12 -3.99
N ILE A 13 10.02 -0.34 -3.00
CA ILE A 13 8.86 0.52 -2.76
C ILE A 13 9.26 1.86 -2.15
N ALA A 14 10.02 1.87 -1.05
CA ALA A 14 10.43 3.10 -0.40
C ALA A 14 11.29 4.01 -1.32
N PRO A 15 12.32 3.52 -2.03
CA PRO A 15 13.09 4.32 -2.98
C PRO A 15 12.22 4.90 -4.10
N THR A 16 11.24 4.13 -4.60
CA THR A 16 10.30 4.61 -5.62
C THR A 16 9.45 5.76 -5.11
N ILE A 17 8.89 5.64 -3.90
CA ILE A 17 8.11 6.72 -3.26
C ILE A 17 9.00 7.95 -3.02
N ALA A 18 10.20 7.75 -2.49
CA ALA A 18 11.16 8.81 -2.21
C ALA A 18 11.51 9.58 -3.48
N ARG A 19 11.76 8.88 -4.59
CA ARG A 19 12.05 9.48 -5.89
C ARG A 19 10.89 10.30 -6.44
N ILE A 20 9.64 9.83 -6.28
CA ILE A 20 8.44 10.58 -6.69
C ILE A 20 8.29 11.87 -5.87
N LEU A 21 8.67 11.86 -4.60
CA LEU A 21 8.61 13.00 -3.69
C LEU A 21 9.86 13.91 -3.77
N ASP A 22 10.84 13.56 -4.59
CA ASP A 22 12.14 14.23 -4.70
C ASP A 22 12.87 14.35 -3.35
N ILE A 23 12.84 13.27 -2.55
CA ILE A 23 13.58 13.13 -1.30
C ILE A 23 14.58 11.97 -1.39
N HIS A 24 15.62 12.02 -0.55
CA HIS A 24 16.71 11.06 -0.60
C HIS A 24 16.68 10.10 0.61
N ILE A 25 16.64 8.78 0.34
CA ILE A 25 16.89 7.75 1.35
C ILE A 25 18.37 7.36 1.24
N PRO A 26 19.20 7.56 2.29
CA PRO A 26 20.61 7.19 2.22
C PRO A 26 20.80 5.67 2.21
N ASP A 27 21.79 5.18 1.45
CA ASP A 27 22.35 3.81 1.50
C ASP A 27 21.35 2.64 1.54
N HIS A 28 20.16 2.80 0.93
CA HIS A 28 19.14 1.74 0.89
C HIS A 28 19.54 0.55 -0.01
N ASP A 29 18.95 -0.62 0.25
CA ASP A 29 19.26 -1.87 -0.46
C ASP A 29 18.39 -2.07 -1.72
N GLY A 30 17.29 -1.33 -1.86
CA GLY A 30 16.37 -1.39 -2.99
C GLY A 30 16.78 -0.48 -4.17
N LYS A 31 15.95 -0.43 -5.19
CA LYS A 31 16.08 0.45 -6.35
C LYS A 31 14.72 1.03 -6.75
N GLU A 32 14.72 2.12 -7.51
CA GLU A 32 13.46 2.66 -8.03
C GLU A 32 12.85 1.71 -9.07
N ILE A 33 11.53 1.60 -9.06
CA ILE A 33 10.76 0.85 -10.06
C ILE A 33 10.54 1.76 -11.26
N LEU A 34 11.32 1.58 -12.31
CA LEU A 34 11.36 2.48 -13.46
C LEU A 34 10.01 2.61 -14.15
N GLU A 35 9.22 1.54 -14.25
CA GLU A 35 7.89 1.58 -14.84
C GLU A 35 6.92 2.43 -14.01
N VAL A 36 7.08 2.46 -12.68
CA VAL A 36 6.29 3.37 -11.81
C VAL A 36 6.73 4.81 -12.02
N MET A 37 8.03 5.06 -12.18
CA MET A 37 8.55 6.40 -12.49
C MET A 37 8.00 6.92 -13.83
N HIS A 38 8.05 6.12 -14.89
CA HIS A 38 7.44 6.47 -16.18
C HIS A 38 5.92 6.66 -16.09
N TYR A 39 5.24 5.81 -15.28
CA TYR A 39 3.80 5.95 -15.07
C TYR A 39 3.45 7.24 -14.31
N ALA A 40 4.30 7.69 -13.41
CA ALA A 40 4.13 8.92 -12.63
C ALA A 40 4.50 10.19 -13.42
N GLU A 41 5.32 10.06 -14.46
CA GLU A 41 5.82 11.19 -15.24
C GLU A 41 4.68 12.02 -15.85
N GLY A 42 4.78 13.34 -15.71
CA GLY A 42 3.77 14.30 -16.19
C GLY A 42 2.44 14.29 -15.44
N LYS A 43 2.29 13.49 -14.38
CA LYS A 43 1.11 13.52 -13.51
C LYS A 43 1.33 14.52 -12.36
N ASN A 44 0.30 15.27 -12.05
CA ASN A 44 0.29 16.12 -10.84
C ASN A 44 -0.05 15.24 -9.62
N ILE A 45 0.95 14.69 -8.94
CA ILE A 45 0.77 13.86 -7.76
C ILE A 45 0.83 14.77 -6.53
N GLU A 46 -0.33 15.00 -5.92
CA GLU A 46 -0.46 15.81 -4.69
C GLU A 46 -0.47 14.95 -3.44
N GLN A 47 -0.89 13.70 -3.58
CA GLN A 47 -1.00 12.76 -2.46
C GLN A 47 -0.52 11.38 -2.89
N ILE A 48 0.12 10.66 -1.96
CA ILE A 48 0.51 9.26 -2.10
C ILE A 48 -0.11 8.47 -0.95
N LEU A 49 -0.86 7.42 -1.27
CA LEU A 49 -1.37 6.47 -0.31
C LEU A 49 -0.73 5.10 -0.54
N LEU A 50 0.04 4.64 0.43
CA LEU A 50 0.55 3.27 0.50
C LEU A 50 -0.39 2.42 1.35
N VAL A 51 -1.04 1.45 0.74
CA VAL A 51 -1.88 0.45 1.42
C VAL A 51 -1.10 -0.85 1.52
N ILE A 52 -0.87 -1.31 2.73
CA ILE A 52 -0.27 -2.62 2.99
C ILE A 52 -1.40 -3.55 3.45
N ILE A 53 -1.61 -4.64 2.72
CA ILE A 53 -2.62 -5.66 3.05
C ILE A 53 -1.89 -6.85 3.64
N ASP A 54 -2.18 -7.19 4.90
CA ASP A 54 -1.56 -8.29 5.62
C ASP A 54 -1.89 -9.64 4.97
N GLY A 55 -0.86 -10.40 4.62
CA GLY A 55 -0.99 -11.80 4.26
C GLY A 55 -1.47 -12.12 2.83
N ILE A 56 -1.58 -11.16 1.92
CA ILE A 56 -2.05 -11.44 0.55
C ILE A 56 -0.90 -11.72 -0.44
N GLY A 57 -0.51 -13.00 -0.59
CA GLY A 57 0.39 -13.42 -1.66
C GLY A 57 -0.27 -13.44 -3.03
N VAL A 58 0.53 -13.46 -4.11
CA VAL A 58 0.04 -13.48 -5.50
C VAL A 58 -0.87 -14.68 -5.77
N THR A 59 -0.56 -15.85 -5.22
CA THR A 59 -1.40 -17.05 -5.37
C THR A 59 -2.79 -16.84 -4.77
N LEU A 60 -2.87 -16.32 -3.54
CA LEU A 60 -4.14 -15.99 -2.89
C LEU A 60 -4.89 -14.88 -3.65
N TYR A 61 -4.20 -13.80 -4.02
CA TYR A 61 -4.74 -12.73 -4.84
C TYR A 61 -5.36 -13.26 -6.14
N THR A 62 -4.71 -14.22 -6.79
CA THR A 62 -5.20 -14.83 -8.03
C THR A 62 -6.44 -15.69 -7.77
N LYS A 63 -6.41 -16.52 -6.74
CA LYS A 63 -7.51 -17.42 -6.37
C LYS A 63 -8.77 -16.68 -5.93
N LEU A 64 -8.64 -15.53 -5.27
CA LEU A 64 -9.78 -14.70 -4.87
C LEU A 64 -10.58 -14.16 -6.07
N GLY A 65 -9.98 -14.02 -7.23
CA GLY A 65 -10.68 -13.73 -8.49
C GLY A 65 -11.60 -12.50 -8.41
N SER A 66 -12.88 -12.72 -8.67
CA SER A 66 -13.91 -11.67 -8.66
C SER A 66 -14.32 -11.21 -7.26
N THR A 67 -13.94 -11.92 -6.20
CA THR A 67 -14.21 -11.52 -4.81
C THR A 67 -13.55 -10.19 -4.46
N ILE A 68 -12.38 -9.90 -5.08
CA ILE A 68 -11.64 -8.65 -4.94
C ILE A 68 -11.75 -7.81 -6.21
N HIS A 69 -12.98 -7.47 -6.58
CA HIS A 69 -13.31 -6.81 -7.85
C HIS A 69 -12.57 -5.47 -8.04
N ASP A 70 -12.59 -4.61 -7.01
CA ASP A 70 -12.01 -3.28 -7.09
C ASP A 70 -10.48 -3.33 -7.14
N LEU A 71 -9.84 -4.20 -6.35
CA LEU A 71 -8.40 -4.48 -6.46
C LEU A 71 -8.01 -4.99 -7.85
N LYS A 72 -8.79 -5.93 -8.41
CA LYS A 72 -8.57 -6.44 -9.79
C LYS A 72 -8.78 -5.36 -10.84
N LYS A 73 -9.73 -4.46 -10.61
CA LYS A 73 -9.95 -3.31 -11.49
C LYS A 73 -8.74 -2.37 -11.48
N LEU A 74 -8.23 -2.01 -10.29
CA LEU A 74 -7.06 -1.15 -10.17
C LEU A 74 -5.82 -1.73 -10.84
N SER A 75 -5.60 -3.05 -10.72
CA SER A 75 -4.48 -3.73 -11.36
C SER A 75 -4.56 -3.75 -12.90
N ARG A 76 -5.77 -3.69 -13.46
CA ARG A 76 -5.98 -3.57 -14.92
C ARG A 76 -5.87 -2.13 -15.42
N ASP A 77 -6.37 -1.18 -14.63
CA ASP A 77 -6.43 0.24 -15.02
C ASP A 77 -5.12 0.99 -14.71
N GLY A 78 -4.26 0.41 -13.89
CA GLY A 78 -2.94 0.92 -13.50
C GLY A 78 -1.82 -0.02 -13.88
N LEU A 79 -0.85 -0.18 -12.97
CA LEU A 79 0.24 -1.16 -13.11
C LEU A 79 0.08 -2.28 -12.09
N PHE A 80 0.52 -3.47 -12.48
CA PHE A 80 0.59 -4.64 -11.61
C PHE A 80 1.96 -5.30 -11.71
N PHE A 81 2.58 -5.55 -10.55
CA PHE A 81 3.83 -6.28 -10.43
C PHE A 81 3.71 -7.40 -9.41
N GLU A 82 4.44 -8.47 -9.65
CA GLU A 82 4.75 -9.47 -8.65
C GLU A 82 6.06 -9.09 -7.97
N CYS A 83 5.98 -8.65 -6.72
CA CYS A 83 7.14 -8.28 -5.93
C CYS A 83 7.55 -9.41 -5.00
N LYS A 84 8.82 -9.71 -4.93
CA LYS A 84 9.35 -10.73 -4.02
C LYS A 84 9.31 -10.21 -2.58
N SER A 85 8.65 -10.96 -1.70
CA SER A 85 8.70 -10.75 -0.26
C SER A 85 9.98 -11.34 0.33
N LEU A 86 10.62 -10.64 1.25
CA LEU A 86 11.87 -11.05 1.86
C LEU A 86 11.66 -11.93 3.11
N PRO A 87 12.58 -12.86 3.42
CA PRO A 87 12.54 -13.54 4.71
C PRO A 87 12.67 -12.52 5.86
N PRO A 88 12.07 -12.78 7.03
CA PRO A 88 11.39 -14.01 7.44
C PRO A 88 9.93 -14.12 7.01
N ARG A 89 9.40 -13.22 6.21
CA ARG A 89 8.00 -13.16 5.73
C ARG A 89 6.98 -13.16 6.85
N ILE A 90 7.16 -12.22 7.76
CA ILE A 90 6.26 -11.90 8.86
C ILE A 90 6.05 -10.38 8.91
N THR A 91 4.97 -9.94 9.50
CA THR A 91 4.45 -8.57 9.42
C THR A 91 5.50 -7.49 9.73
N THR A 92 6.11 -7.50 10.91
CA THR A 92 6.99 -6.38 11.33
C THR A 92 8.23 -6.20 10.45
N PRO A 93 9.06 -7.24 10.18
CA PRO A 93 10.20 -7.08 9.28
C PRO A 93 9.81 -6.63 7.88
N ASN A 94 8.74 -7.18 7.32
CA ASN A 94 8.38 -6.87 5.95
C ASN A 94 7.75 -5.49 5.81
N ILE A 95 6.96 -5.00 6.78
CA ILE A 95 6.56 -3.59 6.84
C ILE A 95 7.80 -2.69 6.97
N GLY A 96 8.77 -3.08 7.81
CA GLY A 96 10.05 -2.40 7.92
C GLY A 96 10.75 -2.29 6.56
N THR A 97 10.87 -3.39 5.83
CA THR A 97 11.45 -3.41 4.47
C THR A 97 10.70 -2.50 3.50
N ILE A 98 9.37 -2.57 3.48
CA ILE A 98 8.52 -1.73 2.60
C ILE A 98 8.70 -0.24 2.88
N LEU A 99 8.81 0.14 4.15
CA LEU A 99 8.87 1.54 4.55
C LEU A 99 10.29 2.12 4.54
N THR A 100 11.32 1.29 4.61
CA THR A 100 12.70 1.77 4.69
C THR A 100 13.52 1.55 3.42
N GLY A 101 13.21 0.52 2.62
CA GLY A 101 14.03 0.08 1.49
C GLY A 101 15.28 -0.69 1.91
N TYR A 102 15.35 -1.15 3.17
CA TYR A 102 16.46 -1.97 3.68
C TYR A 102 16.03 -3.41 3.94
N THR A 103 16.97 -4.35 3.85
CA THR A 103 16.73 -5.74 4.22
C THR A 103 16.50 -5.89 5.74
N PRO A 104 15.83 -6.96 6.19
CA PRO A 104 15.63 -7.23 7.62
C PRO A 104 16.94 -7.30 8.41
N GLU A 105 18.02 -7.82 7.82
CA GLU A 105 19.36 -7.87 8.42
C GLU A 105 19.97 -6.49 8.58
N HIS A 106 19.60 -5.54 7.74
CA HIS A 106 20.11 -4.17 7.76
C HIS A 106 19.27 -3.27 8.70
N HIS A 107 17.92 -3.28 8.58
CA HIS A 107 17.09 -2.43 9.44
C HIS A 107 16.86 -3.00 10.85
N LEU A 108 17.06 -4.31 11.08
CA LEU A 108 16.97 -5.02 12.37
C LEU A 108 15.60 -4.90 13.06
N LEU A 109 14.52 -4.70 12.29
CA LEU A 109 13.16 -4.56 12.82
C LEU A 109 12.47 -5.94 12.80
N TYR A 110 12.67 -6.74 13.84
CA TYR A 110 12.05 -8.06 13.99
C TYR A 110 10.80 -8.05 14.88
N LYS A 111 10.67 -7.03 15.73
CA LYS A 111 9.53 -6.81 16.63
C LYS A 111 9.13 -5.34 16.58
N VAL A 112 7.86 -5.05 16.85
CA VAL A 112 7.38 -3.65 16.93
C VAL A 112 8.20 -2.81 17.91
N ALA A 113 8.68 -3.41 19.03
CA ALA A 113 9.52 -2.72 19.98
C ALA A 113 10.86 -2.25 19.39
N ASP A 114 11.39 -2.92 18.35
CA ASP A 114 12.68 -2.55 17.75
C ASP A 114 12.59 -1.19 17.03
N VAL A 115 11.39 -0.81 16.57
CA VAL A 115 11.15 0.48 15.89
C VAL A 115 11.50 1.66 16.81
N PHE A 116 11.36 1.53 18.13
CA PHE A 116 11.71 2.59 19.08
C PHE A 116 13.22 2.87 19.13
N TYR A 117 14.05 1.90 18.74
CA TYR A 117 15.49 1.94 18.93
C TYR A 117 16.29 1.96 17.63
N THR A 118 15.66 1.68 16.50
CA THR A 118 16.35 1.69 15.20
C THR A 118 16.83 3.09 14.83
N PRO A 119 18.08 3.23 14.33
CA PRO A 119 18.54 4.47 13.72
C PRO A 119 18.04 4.62 12.27
N ILE A 120 17.53 3.54 11.65
CA ILE A 120 17.05 3.56 10.28
C ILE A 120 15.75 4.35 10.19
N ARG A 121 15.68 5.27 9.23
CA ARG A 121 14.50 6.10 8.96
C ARG A 121 13.65 5.49 7.86
N SER A 122 12.36 5.48 8.08
CA SER A 122 11.38 5.16 7.04
C SER A 122 11.23 6.31 6.05
N VAL A 123 10.71 6.02 4.87
CA VAL A 123 10.35 7.05 3.87
C VAL A 123 9.35 8.06 4.44
N LEU A 124 8.49 7.65 5.38
CA LEU A 124 7.56 8.54 6.08
C LEU A 124 8.29 9.56 6.96
N GLU A 125 9.29 9.11 7.74
CA GLU A 125 10.08 9.98 8.60
C GLU A 125 10.93 10.94 7.77
N ILE A 126 11.58 10.43 6.72
CA ILE A 126 12.37 11.25 5.80
C ILE A 126 11.49 12.31 5.11
N ALA A 127 10.27 11.95 4.70
CA ALA A 127 9.31 12.91 4.15
C ALA A 127 9.00 14.02 5.16
N SER A 128 8.64 13.67 6.41
CA SER A 128 8.37 14.64 7.47
C SER A 128 9.58 15.55 7.74
N GLU A 129 10.79 14.99 7.84
CA GLU A 129 12.04 15.74 8.03
C GLU A 129 12.34 16.72 6.89
N ASN A 130 11.84 16.42 5.67
CA ASN A 130 11.94 17.30 4.50
C ASN A 130 10.73 18.25 4.33
N GLY A 131 9.85 18.36 5.33
CA GLY A 131 8.69 19.25 5.30
C GLY A 131 7.52 18.73 4.47
N ILE A 132 7.56 17.48 4.04
CA ILE A 132 6.46 16.80 3.35
C ILE A 132 5.60 16.10 4.40
N LYS A 133 4.39 16.61 4.61
CA LYS A 133 3.52 16.09 5.67
C LYS A 133 3.20 14.62 5.46
N SER A 134 3.63 13.78 6.38
CA SER A 134 3.51 12.33 6.30
C SER A 134 2.76 11.72 7.47
N GLY A 135 2.28 10.48 7.28
CA GLY A 135 1.60 9.79 8.38
C GLY A 135 1.49 8.28 8.20
N ILE A 136 1.13 7.65 9.30
CA ILE A 136 0.85 6.21 9.36
C ILE A 136 -0.40 5.93 10.20
N ILE A 137 -1.24 5.03 9.72
CA ILE A 137 -2.40 4.52 10.47
C ILE A 137 -2.29 2.99 10.47
N ILE A 138 -2.00 2.47 11.63
CA ILE A 138 -1.66 1.06 11.84
C ILE A 138 -2.17 0.61 13.23
N GLU A 139 -1.88 -0.61 13.65
CA GLU A 139 -2.17 -1.04 15.01
C GLU A 139 -1.48 -0.15 16.07
N THR A 140 -2.03 -0.14 17.29
CA THR A 140 -1.66 0.85 18.33
C THR A 140 -0.17 0.88 18.65
N MET A 141 0.51 -0.27 18.75
CA MET A 141 1.93 -0.29 19.10
C MET A 141 2.82 0.22 17.98
N GLY A 142 2.49 -0.15 16.72
CA GLY A 142 3.19 0.38 15.54
C GLY A 142 3.04 1.89 15.42
N ALA A 143 1.83 2.42 15.61
CA ALA A 143 1.60 3.86 15.59
C ALA A 143 2.35 4.58 16.72
N ARG A 144 2.36 4.01 17.95
CA ARG A 144 3.09 4.60 19.10
C ARG A 144 4.59 4.71 18.84
N SER A 145 5.18 3.75 18.13
CA SER A 145 6.60 3.79 17.79
C SER A 145 6.96 4.91 16.80
N MET A 146 5.96 5.42 16.07
CA MET A 146 6.10 6.49 15.08
C MET A 146 5.71 7.88 15.62
N LEU A 147 5.24 7.98 16.87
CA LEU A 147 4.91 9.27 17.48
C LEU A 147 6.14 10.19 17.51
N ASN A 148 5.94 11.45 17.14
CA ASN A 148 6.98 12.48 17.00
C ASN A 148 8.05 12.20 15.94
N ARG A 149 7.87 11.17 15.13
CA ARG A 149 8.73 10.83 13.99
C ARG A 149 8.08 11.14 12.65
N VAL A 150 6.74 11.19 12.64
CA VAL A 150 5.91 11.59 11.49
C VAL A 150 4.85 12.57 11.96
N ASP A 151 4.22 13.30 11.02
CA ASP A 151 3.22 14.34 11.35
C ASP A 151 1.91 13.74 11.91
N VAL A 152 1.51 12.58 11.38
CA VAL A 152 0.27 11.89 11.79
C VAL A 152 0.58 10.43 12.11
N ALA A 153 0.48 10.04 13.38
CA ALA A 153 0.59 8.65 13.81
C ALA A 153 -0.67 8.25 14.58
N ILE A 154 -1.54 7.45 13.97
CA ILE A 154 -2.81 7.04 14.57
C ILE A 154 -2.85 5.54 14.76
N GLY A 155 -3.02 5.11 16.02
CA GLY A 155 -3.16 3.72 16.39
C GLY A 155 -4.62 3.27 16.41
N VAL A 156 -4.90 2.10 15.86
CA VAL A 156 -6.19 1.43 15.99
C VAL A 156 -5.99 0.16 16.81
N GLU A 157 -6.76 0.04 17.89
CA GLU A 157 -6.71 -1.16 18.72
C GLU A 157 -7.28 -2.36 17.97
N ASN A 158 -6.61 -3.49 18.08
CA ASN A 158 -7.06 -4.77 17.56
C ASN A 158 -8.17 -5.34 18.47
N THR A 159 -9.30 -4.65 18.53
CA THR A 159 -10.47 -5.06 19.27
C THR A 159 -11.32 -6.03 18.46
N ARG A 160 -12.20 -6.73 19.13
CA ARG A 160 -13.11 -7.79 18.70
C ARG A 160 -13.82 -7.51 17.35
N GLY A 161 -13.17 -7.80 16.27
CA GLY A 161 -13.76 -7.68 14.94
C GLY A 161 -12.80 -7.03 13.95
N ILE A 162 -12.09 -7.89 13.24
CA ILE A 162 -11.11 -7.48 12.25
C ILE A 162 -11.71 -6.63 11.13
N VAL A 163 -12.98 -6.86 10.79
CA VAL A 163 -13.73 -6.06 9.82
C VAL A 163 -13.86 -4.61 10.31
N ASP A 164 -14.12 -4.42 11.59
CA ASP A 164 -14.20 -3.10 12.21
C ASP A 164 -12.84 -2.40 12.26
N TYR A 165 -11.77 -3.16 12.48
CA TYR A 165 -10.40 -2.65 12.46
C TYR A 165 -10.08 -2.02 11.11
N ASP A 166 -10.21 -2.76 10.01
CA ASP A 166 -9.90 -2.27 8.66
C ASP A 166 -10.79 -1.11 8.25
N ARG A 167 -12.07 -1.13 8.64
CA ARG A 167 -13.00 -0.02 8.40
C ARG A 167 -12.53 1.26 9.13
N ARG A 168 -12.10 1.14 10.38
CA ARG A 168 -11.60 2.29 11.17
C ARG A 168 -10.29 2.83 10.61
N ILE A 169 -9.36 1.98 10.19
CA ILE A 169 -8.14 2.40 9.48
C ILE A 169 -8.51 3.24 8.25
N THR A 170 -9.44 2.74 7.43
CA THR A 170 -9.92 3.42 6.22
C THR A 170 -10.57 4.78 6.53
N ASP A 171 -11.46 4.84 7.53
CA ASP A 171 -12.12 6.08 7.95
C ASP A 171 -11.12 7.14 8.43
N LEU A 172 -10.14 6.71 9.22
CA LEU A 172 -9.10 7.59 9.74
C LEU A 172 -8.16 8.09 8.63
N ALA A 173 -7.84 7.25 7.64
CA ALA A 173 -7.03 7.65 6.50
C ALA A 173 -7.73 8.74 5.68
N LEU A 174 -9.00 8.54 5.33
CA LEU A 174 -9.79 9.53 4.61
C LEU A 174 -9.94 10.84 5.39
N LYS A 175 -10.09 10.75 6.72
CA LYS A 175 -10.15 11.91 7.59
C LYS A 175 -8.81 12.65 7.63
N ALA A 176 -7.68 11.94 7.75
CA ALA A 176 -6.36 12.53 7.79
C ALA A 176 -6.02 13.26 6.48
N PHE A 177 -6.30 12.67 5.32
CA PHE A 177 -6.12 13.35 4.03
C PHE A 177 -6.96 14.62 3.94
N LYS A 178 -8.20 14.58 4.40
CA LYS A 178 -9.14 15.72 4.29
C LYS A 178 -8.83 16.86 5.27
N LEU A 179 -8.47 16.53 6.50
CA LEU A 179 -8.34 17.51 7.59
C LEU A 179 -6.90 17.91 7.88
N GLU A 180 -5.97 16.96 7.75
CA GLU A 180 -4.58 17.18 8.08
C GLU A 180 -3.71 17.52 6.86
N ASN A 181 -4.28 17.47 5.66
CA ASN A 181 -3.58 17.76 4.40
C ASN A 181 -2.27 16.96 4.25
N VAL A 182 -2.32 15.65 4.54
CA VAL A 182 -1.18 14.74 4.44
C VAL A 182 -0.83 14.49 2.98
N THR A 183 0.46 14.54 2.65
CA THR A 183 0.97 14.23 1.30
C THR A 183 1.30 12.76 1.14
N LEU A 184 1.95 12.15 2.14
CA LEU A 184 2.32 10.73 2.14
C LEU A 184 1.68 10.00 3.33
N MET A 185 0.85 9.00 3.07
CA MET A 185 0.21 8.18 4.11
C MET A 185 0.47 6.70 3.86
N ALA A 186 0.82 5.96 4.90
CA ALA A 186 0.81 4.49 4.91
C ALA A 186 -0.31 3.98 5.81
N ILE A 187 -1.03 2.95 5.36
CA ILE A 187 -2.06 2.26 6.15
C ILE A 187 -1.87 0.75 6.08
N HIS A 188 -2.31 0.04 7.11
CA HIS A 188 -2.19 -1.41 7.21
C HIS A 188 -3.55 -2.06 7.47
N LEU A 189 -4.02 -2.89 6.52
CA LEU A 189 -5.28 -3.64 6.56
C LEU A 189 -4.98 -5.11 6.87
N ARG A 190 -5.72 -5.73 7.79
CA ARG A 190 -5.34 -7.03 8.38
C ARG A 190 -6.40 -8.12 8.28
N ALA A 191 -7.55 -7.86 7.66
CA ALA A 191 -8.68 -8.78 7.74
C ALA A 191 -8.37 -10.18 7.19
N ILE A 192 -7.62 -10.31 6.10
CA ILE A 192 -7.33 -11.60 5.47
C ILE A 192 -6.41 -12.44 6.35
N ASP A 193 -5.25 -11.89 6.75
CA ASP A 193 -4.29 -12.62 7.58
C ASP A 193 -4.89 -13.03 8.93
N ASN A 194 -5.55 -12.08 9.60
CA ASN A 194 -6.20 -12.34 10.87
C ASN A 194 -7.31 -13.41 10.76
N CYS A 195 -8.10 -13.38 9.68
CA CYS A 195 -9.09 -14.40 9.41
C CYS A 195 -8.46 -15.80 9.29
N LEU A 196 -7.43 -15.92 8.44
CA LEU A 196 -6.76 -17.19 8.17
C LEU A 196 -6.04 -17.76 9.40
N HIS A 197 -5.53 -16.89 10.27
CA HIS A 197 -4.86 -17.34 11.50
C HIS A 197 -5.80 -17.70 12.64
N HIS A 198 -6.99 -17.11 12.74
CA HIS A 198 -7.79 -17.18 13.96
C HIS A 198 -9.23 -17.64 13.78
N TYR A 199 -9.83 -17.45 12.61
CA TYR A 199 -11.27 -17.59 12.46
C TYR A 199 -11.72 -18.43 11.27
N ALA A 200 -10.88 -18.57 10.23
CA ALA A 200 -11.31 -19.26 9.03
C ALA A 200 -11.46 -20.76 9.25
N GLU A 201 -12.68 -21.25 9.08
CA GLU A 201 -13.03 -22.67 9.05
C GLU A 201 -13.35 -23.13 7.61
N SER A 202 -13.61 -22.16 6.71
CA SER A 202 -14.03 -22.38 5.34
C SER A 202 -13.45 -21.35 4.38
N TRP A 203 -13.59 -21.62 3.08
CA TRP A 203 -13.22 -20.66 2.04
C TRP A 203 -14.15 -19.43 2.04
N GLU A 204 -15.40 -19.60 2.46
CA GLU A 204 -16.38 -18.52 2.60
C GLU A 204 -15.92 -17.45 3.58
N ASP A 205 -15.28 -17.85 4.70
CA ASP A 205 -14.72 -16.90 5.68
C ASP A 205 -13.61 -16.08 5.07
N VAL A 206 -12.75 -16.70 4.26
CA VAL A 206 -11.67 -16.01 3.54
C VAL A 206 -12.24 -15.03 2.51
N MET A 207 -13.25 -15.46 1.73
CA MET A 207 -13.93 -14.59 0.77
C MET A 207 -14.63 -13.42 1.47
N TYR A 208 -15.25 -13.62 2.62
CA TYR A 208 -15.86 -12.56 3.40
C TYR A 208 -14.83 -11.50 3.84
N SER A 209 -13.69 -11.93 4.36
CA SER A 209 -12.60 -11.03 4.74
C SER A 209 -12.01 -10.28 3.55
N ALA A 210 -11.83 -10.97 2.43
CA ALA A 210 -11.35 -10.38 1.18
C ALA A 210 -12.33 -9.34 0.62
N THR A 211 -13.64 -9.64 0.65
CA THR A 211 -14.70 -8.69 0.26
C THR A 211 -14.68 -7.44 1.14
N THR A 212 -14.40 -7.61 2.44
CA THR A 212 -14.29 -6.49 3.38
C THR A 212 -13.11 -5.57 3.00
N ILE A 213 -11.95 -6.15 2.70
CA ILE A 213 -10.79 -5.37 2.24
C ILE A 213 -11.11 -4.67 0.92
N ASP A 214 -11.67 -5.38 -0.06
CA ASP A 214 -12.02 -4.82 -1.36
C ASP A 214 -13.00 -3.65 -1.23
N GLY A 215 -14.00 -3.78 -0.34
CA GLY A 215 -14.94 -2.70 0.00
C GLY A 215 -14.24 -1.48 0.63
N ASN A 216 -13.23 -1.68 1.46
CA ASN A 216 -12.43 -0.58 2.02
C ASN A 216 -11.56 0.08 0.94
N ILE A 217 -10.96 -0.69 0.03
CA ILE A 217 -10.23 -0.15 -1.13
C ILE A 217 -11.18 0.68 -2.01
N LYS A 218 -12.38 0.18 -2.30
CA LYS A 218 -13.39 0.94 -3.03
C LYS A 218 -13.70 2.28 -2.35
N ARG A 219 -13.91 2.27 -1.04
CA ARG A 219 -14.19 3.50 -0.25
C ARG A 219 -13.03 4.50 -0.34
N LEU A 220 -11.78 4.03 -0.28
CA LEU A 220 -10.60 4.88 -0.49
C LEU A 220 -10.64 5.50 -1.88
N ILE A 221 -10.81 4.68 -2.94
CA ILE A 221 -10.85 5.17 -4.32
C ILE A 221 -11.95 6.21 -4.51
N ASP A 222 -13.15 5.95 -4.00
CA ASP A 222 -14.30 6.83 -4.18
C ASP A 222 -14.10 8.21 -3.50
N ASN A 223 -13.38 8.25 -2.36
CA ASN A 223 -13.32 9.42 -1.48
C ASN A 223 -11.96 10.16 -1.45
N LEU A 224 -10.88 9.55 -1.94
CA LEU A 224 -9.60 10.24 -2.07
C LEU A 224 -9.70 11.35 -3.12
N SER A 225 -8.86 12.37 -2.98
CA SER A 225 -8.76 13.46 -3.95
C SER A 225 -8.33 12.93 -5.31
N LYS A 226 -8.65 13.68 -6.34
CA LYS A 226 -7.99 13.58 -7.63
C LYS A 226 -6.53 13.97 -7.43
N SER A 227 -5.61 13.43 -8.22
CA SER A 227 -4.17 13.62 -8.04
C SER A 227 -3.56 12.76 -6.92
N THR A 228 -4.22 11.67 -6.53
CA THR A 228 -3.68 10.69 -5.59
C THR A 228 -3.06 9.51 -6.33
N LEU A 229 -1.80 9.20 -6.02
CA LEU A 229 -1.14 7.96 -6.42
C LEU A 229 -1.34 6.92 -5.31
N LEU A 230 -1.97 5.81 -5.66
CA LEU A 230 -2.13 4.65 -4.77
C LEU A 230 -1.07 3.61 -5.09
N LEU A 231 -0.36 3.15 -4.06
CA LEU A 231 0.45 1.95 -4.09
C LEU A 231 -0.20 0.95 -3.13
N ILE A 232 -0.59 -0.22 -3.63
CA ILE A 232 -1.23 -1.26 -2.82
C ILE A 232 -0.36 -2.50 -2.91
N THR A 233 0.13 -2.98 -1.78
CA THR A 233 1.00 -4.16 -1.69
C THR A 233 0.63 -5.02 -0.50
N SER A 234 1.40 -6.07 -0.26
CA SER A 234 1.31 -6.90 0.94
C SER A 234 2.68 -7.03 1.59
N ASP A 235 2.68 -7.27 2.88
CA ASP A 235 3.90 -7.51 3.66
C ASP A 235 4.44 -8.92 3.44
N HIS A 236 3.59 -9.95 3.37
CA HIS A 236 3.99 -11.32 3.09
C HIS A 236 2.83 -12.16 2.53
N PRO A 237 3.11 -13.29 1.89
CA PRO A 237 2.10 -14.31 1.65
C PRO A 237 1.72 -14.97 2.98
N VAL A 238 0.44 -15.16 3.22
CA VAL A 238 -0.03 -15.83 4.43
C VAL A 238 0.24 -17.34 4.36
N HIS A 239 0.50 -17.94 5.51
CA HIS A 239 0.51 -19.40 5.67
C HIS A 239 -0.93 -19.91 5.75
N VAL A 240 -1.49 -20.26 4.60
CA VAL A 240 -2.87 -20.77 4.55
C VAL A 240 -2.97 -22.18 5.12
N PRO A 241 -4.07 -22.50 5.81
CA PRO A 241 -4.36 -23.85 6.24
C PRO A 241 -4.41 -24.83 5.05
N LYS A 242 -4.04 -26.08 5.25
CA LYS A 242 -4.03 -27.12 4.20
C LYS A 242 -5.37 -27.27 3.49
N TRP A 243 -6.49 -27.03 4.16
CA TRP A 243 -7.83 -27.11 3.57
C TRP A 243 -8.11 -26.01 2.54
N ALA A 244 -7.38 -24.89 2.59
CA ALA A 244 -7.60 -23.76 1.65
C ALA A 244 -7.04 -24.04 0.24
N TYR A 245 -6.26 -25.11 0.04
CA TYR A 245 -5.69 -25.50 -1.24
C TYR A 245 -5.01 -24.33 -2.01
N VAL A 246 -4.34 -23.47 -1.29
CA VAL A 246 -3.51 -22.39 -1.87
C VAL A 246 -2.06 -22.84 -1.78
N ASP A 247 -1.34 -22.67 -2.88
CA ASP A 247 0.09 -22.97 -2.92
C ASP A 247 0.83 -22.00 -1.97
N ASN A 248 1.43 -22.58 -0.93
CA ASN A 248 2.20 -21.83 0.07
C ASN A 248 3.65 -21.56 -0.38
N ASP A 249 4.06 -22.09 -1.53
CA ASP A 249 5.44 -21.94 -2.02
C ASP A 249 5.67 -20.58 -2.71
N SER A 250 4.60 -19.83 -3.02
CA SER A 250 4.73 -18.48 -3.56
C SER A 250 5.33 -17.54 -2.52
N ILE A 251 6.41 -16.88 -2.90
CA ILE A 251 7.05 -15.85 -2.09
C ILE A 251 6.68 -14.44 -2.58
N ASN A 252 5.88 -14.34 -3.64
CA ASN A 252 5.54 -13.09 -4.27
C ASN A 252 4.28 -12.48 -3.66
N VAL A 253 4.29 -11.16 -3.54
CA VAL A 253 3.16 -10.33 -3.15
C VAL A 253 2.79 -9.40 -4.30
N PRO A 254 1.50 -9.00 -4.44
CA PRO A 254 1.11 -8.02 -5.45
C PRO A 254 1.66 -6.63 -5.10
N LEU A 255 2.05 -5.87 -6.13
CA LEU A 255 2.18 -4.42 -6.06
C LEU A 255 1.30 -3.83 -7.16
N ILE A 256 0.28 -3.09 -6.77
CA ILE A 256 -0.64 -2.38 -7.66
C ILE A 256 -0.34 -0.89 -7.54
N VAL A 257 -0.15 -0.22 -8.67
CA VAL A 257 0.05 1.23 -8.72
C VAL A 257 -1.04 1.85 -9.57
N TYR A 258 -1.80 2.76 -8.98
CA TYR A 258 -2.91 3.42 -9.64
C TYR A 258 -2.93 4.91 -9.36
N TYR A 259 -3.06 5.72 -10.41
CA TYR A 259 -3.24 7.16 -10.27
C TYR A 259 -4.70 7.53 -10.47
N LYS A 260 -5.28 8.20 -9.49
CA LYS A 260 -6.66 8.67 -9.54
C LYS A 260 -6.75 9.96 -10.35
N TYR A 261 -7.17 9.83 -11.61
CA TYR A 261 -7.39 10.99 -12.47
C TYR A 261 -8.58 11.85 -12.03
N GLY A 262 -8.45 13.16 -12.23
CA GLY A 262 -9.64 14.01 -12.32
C GLY A 262 -10.47 13.65 -13.55
N HIS A 263 -11.78 13.47 -13.42
CA HIS A 263 -12.62 13.53 -14.61
C HIS A 263 -12.38 14.89 -15.29
N LYS A 264 -11.84 14.90 -16.52
CA LYS A 264 -11.99 16.07 -17.37
C LYS A 264 -13.49 16.24 -17.57
N ASN A 265 -14.07 17.32 -17.06
CA ASN A 265 -15.41 17.68 -17.48
C ASN A 265 -15.38 17.80 -19.00
N SER A 266 -16.18 16.97 -19.66
CA SER A 266 -16.37 16.96 -21.12
C SER A 266 -17.13 18.20 -21.63
N THR A 267 -16.93 19.37 -21.04
CA THR A 267 -17.60 20.63 -21.36
C THR A 267 -16.70 21.69 -22.04
N GLU A 268 -15.43 21.37 -22.34
CA GLU A 268 -14.55 22.35 -22.99
C GLU A 268 -14.36 22.17 -24.52
N ASN A 269 -15.16 21.35 -25.20
CA ASN A 269 -15.05 21.18 -26.64
C ASN A 269 -16.35 21.47 -27.41
N LEU A 270 -17.09 22.54 -27.05
CA LEU A 270 -18.29 22.95 -27.79
C LEU A 270 -18.30 24.43 -28.26
N ASP A 271 -17.17 25.15 -28.19
CA ASP A 271 -17.15 26.58 -28.61
C ASP A 271 -16.04 26.95 -29.59
N GLN A 272 -15.72 26.09 -30.56
CA GLN A 272 -14.88 26.51 -31.70
C GLN A 272 -15.38 26.01 -33.06
N THR A 273 -16.68 26.08 -33.34
CA THR A 273 -17.14 25.96 -34.73
C THR A 273 -18.41 26.74 -34.95
N VAL A 274 -18.43 28.04 -34.80
CA VAL A 274 -19.35 28.92 -35.55
C VAL A 274 -18.72 30.33 -35.62
N SER A 275 -17.87 30.61 -36.61
CA SER A 275 -17.71 31.91 -37.21
C SER A 275 -16.86 31.83 -38.48
N THR A 276 -17.48 31.45 -39.57
CA THR A 276 -17.06 31.92 -40.91
C THR A 276 -18.19 31.61 -41.88
N LYS A 277 -19.06 32.60 -42.06
CA LYS A 277 -19.75 32.92 -43.34
C LYS A 277 -20.79 34.01 -43.12
N ALA A 278 -20.41 35.23 -43.43
CA ALA A 278 -21.14 36.25 -44.16
C ALA A 278 -20.20 37.44 -44.43
#